data_f82561c7afc55294d68f9213cd1c8c50
#
_entry.id   f82561c7afc55294d68f9213cd1c8c50
#
_cell.length_a   1.000
_cell.length_b   1.000
_cell.length_c   1.000
_cell.angle_alpha   90.00
_cell.angle_beta   90.00
_cell.angle_gamma   90.00
#
_symmetry.space_group_name_H-M   'P 1'
#
loop_
_entity.id
_entity.type
_entity.pdbx_description
1 polymer ?
#
loop_
_entity_poly.entity_id
_entity_poly.type
_entity_poly.pdbx_seq_one_letter_code
_entity_poly.pdbx_strand_id
1 'polypeptide(L)'
;LPESLRPLGELAINLRWSWHRETRQLFAQMDPDAWQRVGHDPVALLGEIPAERLEELAADDAFVGRVAAADADLTEYLAGHRWFQGLDGRKPHAIAYFSPEYGIAQALPQYSGGLGILAGDHLKASSDLGVPIIGVGLFYRSGYFRQSLSADGWQQETYPVLDPDGLPLTLLR
;
A
#
# COMPACT_ATOMS: atom_id res chain seq x y z
N LEU A 1 6.66 16.91 -5.53
CA LEU A 1 6.34 16.30 -6.83
C LEU A 1 5.99 17.40 -7.84
N PRO A 2 6.45 17.30 -9.13
CA PRO A 2 5.93 18.09 -10.24
C PRO A 2 4.41 17.98 -10.36
N GLU A 3 3.74 19.00 -10.91
CA GLU A 3 2.27 19.08 -10.99
C GLU A 3 1.67 17.87 -11.73
N SER A 4 2.28 17.47 -12.86
CA SER A 4 1.82 16.31 -13.65
C SER A 4 1.96 14.96 -12.92
N LEU A 5 2.78 14.89 -11.86
CA LEU A 5 3.02 13.69 -11.06
C LEU A 5 2.36 13.74 -9.67
N ARG A 6 1.62 14.79 -9.32
CA ARG A 6 0.94 14.92 -8.02
C ARG A 6 0.06 13.71 -7.64
N PRO A 7 -0.68 13.08 -8.59
CA PRO A 7 -1.51 11.93 -8.25
C PRO A 7 -0.73 10.76 -7.65
N LEU A 8 0.59 10.65 -7.91
CA LEU A 8 1.41 9.60 -7.31
C LEU A 8 1.36 9.58 -5.77
N GLY A 9 1.18 10.75 -5.13
CA GLY A 9 1.05 10.84 -3.67
C GLY A 9 -0.18 10.12 -3.14
N GLU A 10 -1.34 10.29 -3.78
CA GLU A 10 -2.58 9.60 -3.40
C GLU A 10 -2.53 8.12 -3.76
N LEU A 11 -2.00 7.78 -4.93
CA LEU A 11 -1.79 6.41 -5.37
C LEU A 11 -0.85 5.64 -4.41
N ALA A 12 0.16 6.30 -3.84
CA ALA A 12 1.11 5.69 -2.90
C ALA A 12 0.48 5.37 -1.53
N ILE A 13 -0.37 6.27 -1.03
CA ILE A 13 -1.04 6.09 0.27
C ILE A 13 -2.19 5.07 0.16
N ASN A 14 -2.88 4.99 -0.97
CA ASN A 14 -3.96 4.05 -1.15
C ASN A 14 -3.43 2.63 -1.37
N LEU A 15 -3.55 1.77 -0.38
CA LEU A 15 -2.99 0.41 -0.39
C LEU A 15 -3.50 -0.49 -1.53
N ARG A 16 -4.50 -0.06 -2.32
CA ARG A 16 -4.96 -0.77 -3.51
C ARG A 16 -3.80 -1.07 -4.48
N TRP A 17 -2.78 -0.23 -4.56
CA TRP A 17 -1.59 -0.49 -5.39
C TRP A 17 -0.98 -1.87 -5.13
N SER A 18 -1.13 -2.41 -3.91
CA SER A 18 -0.51 -3.69 -3.55
C SER A 18 -1.12 -4.91 -4.26
N TRP A 19 -2.37 -4.81 -4.72
CA TRP A 19 -3.04 -5.85 -5.53
C TRP A 19 -3.50 -5.35 -6.91
N HIS A 20 -3.35 -4.07 -7.23
CA HIS A 20 -3.58 -3.51 -8.55
C HIS A 20 -2.27 -3.47 -9.35
N ARG A 21 -2.17 -4.35 -10.34
CA ARG A 21 -0.93 -4.61 -11.07
C ARG A 21 -0.40 -3.37 -11.78
N GLU A 22 -1.26 -2.62 -12.44
CA GLU A 22 -0.93 -1.45 -13.25
C GLU A 22 -0.32 -0.35 -12.39
N THR A 23 -0.93 -0.03 -11.24
CA THR A 23 -0.41 0.95 -10.29
C THR A 23 0.92 0.49 -9.68
N ARG A 24 1.05 -0.81 -9.34
CA ARG A 24 2.32 -1.34 -8.84
C ARG A 24 3.44 -1.24 -9.87
N GLN A 25 3.15 -1.54 -11.14
CA GLN A 25 4.13 -1.42 -12.24
C GLN A 25 4.53 0.03 -12.49
N LEU A 26 3.61 1.00 -12.31
CA LEU A 26 3.90 2.41 -12.43
C LEU A 26 5.01 2.83 -11.47
N PHE A 27 4.91 2.47 -10.18
CA PHE A 27 5.97 2.74 -9.20
C PHE A 27 7.28 2.02 -9.53
N ALA A 28 7.21 0.75 -9.90
CA ALA A 28 8.41 -0.03 -10.26
C ALA A 28 9.19 0.56 -11.46
N GLN A 29 8.53 1.26 -12.37
CA GLN A 29 9.16 1.89 -13.55
C GLN A 29 9.82 3.23 -13.24
N MET A 30 9.50 3.86 -12.13
CA MET A 30 10.10 5.15 -11.75
C MET A 30 11.60 5.01 -11.50
N ASP A 31 11.98 4.01 -10.72
CA ASP A 31 13.35 3.56 -10.45
C ASP A 31 13.30 2.11 -9.96
N PRO A 32 13.61 1.11 -10.83
CA PRO A 32 13.54 -0.30 -10.47
C PRO A 32 14.46 -0.69 -9.31
N ASP A 33 15.65 -0.09 -9.23
CA ASP A 33 16.63 -0.39 -8.19
C ASP A 33 16.21 0.20 -6.84
N ALA A 34 15.74 1.45 -6.83
CA ALA A 34 15.18 2.07 -5.65
C ALA A 34 13.94 1.31 -5.16
N TRP A 35 13.05 0.89 -6.08
CA TRP A 35 11.87 0.10 -5.78
C TRP A 35 12.19 -1.19 -5.00
N GLN A 36 13.27 -1.88 -5.38
CA GLN A 36 13.74 -3.06 -4.65
C GLN A 36 14.34 -2.68 -3.29
N ARG A 37 15.16 -1.63 -3.24
CA ARG A 37 15.81 -1.19 -1.98
C ARG A 37 14.81 -0.80 -0.90
N VAL A 38 13.74 -0.09 -1.28
CA VAL A 38 12.68 0.33 -0.33
C VAL A 38 11.68 -0.78 -0.01
N GLY A 39 11.92 -2.01 -0.44
CA GLY A 39 11.03 -3.15 -0.14
C GLY A 39 9.65 -3.02 -0.78
N HIS A 40 9.57 -2.39 -1.96
CA HIS A 40 8.33 -2.14 -2.71
C HIS A 40 7.34 -1.21 -1.97
N ASP A 41 7.86 -0.27 -1.21
CA ASP A 41 7.08 0.78 -0.56
C ASP A 41 7.04 2.04 -1.45
N PRO A 42 5.87 2.41 -2.01
CA PRO A 42 5.76 3.58 -2.89
C PRO A 42 5.95 4.91 -2.14
N VAL A 43 5.63 4.99 -0.84
CA VAL A 43 5.83 6.20 -0.04
C VAL A 43 7.32 6.42 0.18
N ALA A 44 8.03 5.38 0.60
CA ALA A 44 9.49 5.43 0.74
C ALA A 44 10.18 5.70 -0.60
N LEU A 45 9.70 5.07 -1.71
CA LEU A 45 10.20 5.34 -3.06
C LEU A 45 10.10 6.81 -3.43
N LEU A 46 8.94 7.43 -3.24
CA LEU A 46 8.74 8.86 -3.53
C LEU A 46 9.63 9.78 -2.69
N GLY A 47 10.02 9.33 -1.49
CA GLY A 47 10.97 10.04 -0.63
C GLY A 47 12.45 9.90 -1.05
N GLU A 48 12.81 8.81 -1.74
CA GLU A 48 14.18 8.51 -2.17
C GLU A 48 14.51 8.97 -3.60
N ILE A 49 13.51 9.10 -4.48
CA ILE A 49 13.73 9.47 -5.88
C ILE A 49 14.33 10.88 -5.98
N PRO A 50 15.46 11.07 -6.69
CA PRO A 50 16.05 12.37 -6.92
C PRO A 50 15.11 13.32 -7.69
N ALA A 51 15.20 14.63 -7.40
CA ALA A 51 14.38 15.63 -8.05
C ALA A 51 14.58 15.63 -9.58
N GLU A 52 15.82 15.44 -10.04
CA GLU A 52 16.15 15.35 -11.46
C GLU A 52 15.39 14.22 -12.14
N ARG A 53 15.29 13.06 -11.47
CA ARG A 53 14.53 11.92 -12.00
C ARG A 53 13.04 12.20 -12.08
N LEU A 54 12.48 12.89 -11.09
CA LEU A 54 11.09 13.32 -11.11
C LEU A 54 10.81 14.31 -12.26
N GLU A 55 11.73 15.23 -12.56
CA GLU A 55 11.60 16.14 -13.70
C GLU A 55 11.68 15.39 -15.05
N GLU A 56 12.58 14.40 -15.18
CA GLU A 56 12.63 13.53 -16.36
C GLU A 56 11.30 12.81 -16.59
N LEU A 57 10.75 12.21 -15.53
CA LEU A 57 9.47 11.50 -15.59
C LEU A 57 8.30 12.46 -15.91
N ALA A 58 8.35 13.69 -15.40
CA ALA A 58 7.35 14.70 -15.68
C ALA A 58 7.41 15.22 -17.13
N ALA A 59 8.56 15.09 -17.78
CA ALA A 59 8.75 15.42 -19.20
C ALA A 59 8.43 14.26 -20.16
N ASP A 60 8.21 13.04 -19.63
CA ASP A 60 7.78 11.86 -20.39
C ASP A 60 6.25 11.81 -20.49
N ASP A 61 5.70 12.27 -21.62
CA ASP A 61 4.25 12.28 -21.88
C ASP A 61 3.62 10.88 -21.71
N ALA A 62 4.34 9.81 -22.05
CA ALA A 62 3.84 8.45 -21.91
C ALA A 62 3.76 8.03 -20.43
N PHE A 63 4.73 8.46 -19.61
CA PHE A 63 4.68 8.21 -18.17
C PHE A 63 3.57 9.04 -17.51
N VAL A 64 3.48 10.32 -17.81
CA VAL A 64 2.41 11.22 -17.31
C VAL A 64 1.03 10.68 -17.69
N GLY A 65 0.86 10.19 -18.92
CA GLY A 65 -0.38 9.56 -19.36
C GLY A 65 -0.75 8.31 -18.52
N ARG A 66 0.24 7.49 -18.13
CA ARG A 66 0.00 6.35 -17.23
C ARG A 66 -0.37 6.77 -15.80
N VAL A 67 0.26 7.83 -15.29
CA VAL A 67 -0.10 8.41 -13.99
C VAL A 67 -1.55 8.88 -13.99
N ALA A 68 -1.96 9.64 -15.01
CA ALA A 68 -3.32 10.12 -15.16
C ALA A 68 -4.34 8.97 -15.31
N ALA A 69 -3.98 7.92 -16.05
CA ALA A 69 -4.83 6.74 -16.18
C ALA A 69 -5.01 5.97 -14.87
N ALA A 70 -3.94 5.82 -14.08
CA ALA A 70 -3.99 5.17 -12.77
C ALA A 70 -4.82 5.97 -11.75
N ASP A 71 -4.74 7.30 -11.79
CA ASP A 71 -5.53 8.20 -10.96
C ASP A 71 -7.02 8.13 -11.30
N ALA A 72 -7.35 8.18 -12.59
CA ALA A 72 -8.72 8.04 -13.08
C ALA A 72 -9.31 6.66 -12.70
N ASP A 73 -8.53 5.57 -12.84
CA ASP A 73 -8.93 4.23 -12.43
C ASP A 73 -9.17 4.13 -10.93
N LEU A 74 -8.32 4.73 -10.09
CA LEU A 74 -8.54 4.77 -8.64
C LEU A 74 -9.81 5.56 -8.30
N THR A 75 -10.03 6.69 -8.94
CA THR A 75 -11.23 7.53 -8.76
C THR A 75 -12.49 6.76 -9.12
N GLU A 76 -12.52 6.07 -10.26
CA GLU A 76 -13.63 5.21 -10.67
C GLU A 76 -13.81 4.04 -9.71
N TYR A 77 -12.69 3.43 -9.28
CA TYR A 77 -12.70 2.36 -8.29
C TYR A 77 -13.34 2.79 -6.97
N LEU A 78 -13.07 3.98 -6.48
CA LEU A 78 -13.63 4.48 -5.20
C LEU A 78 -15.08 4.92 -5.32
N ALA A 79 -15.49 5.49 -6.45
CA ALA A 79 -16.85 6.03 -6.67
C ALA A 79 -17.82 5.01 -7.31
N GLY A 80 -17.31 3.95 -7.93
CA GLY A 80 -18.08 3.03 -8.76
C GLY A 80 -19.06 2.15 -7.96
N HIS A 81 -20.20 1.87 -8.58
CA HIS A 81 -21.14 0.87 -8.10
C HIS A 81 -20.59 -0.54 -8.32
N ARG A 82 -20.62 -1.36 -7.26
CA ARG A 82 -20.12 -2.75 -7.26
C ARG A 82 -21.21 -3.71 -6.81
N TRP A 83 -20.83 -4.97 -6.61
CA TRP A 83 -21.76 -6.02 -6.19
C TRP A 83 -22.60 -5.62 -4.97
N PHE A 84 -21.97 -5.09 -3.92
CA PHE A 84 -22.68 -4.74 -2.68
C PHE A 84 -23.72 -3.63 -2.90
N GLN A 85 -23.43 -2.62 -3.71
CA GLN A 85 -24.36 -1.52 -4.00
C GLN A 85 -25.55 -2.01 -4.84
N GLY A 86 -25.36 -3.08 -5.64
CA GLY A 86 -26.42 -3.71 -6.43
C GLY A 86 -27.36 -4.65 -5.67
N LEU A 87 -27.07 -4.96 -4.39
CA LEU A 87 -27.94 -5.82 -3.58
C LEU A 87 -29.25 -5.12 -3.25
N ASP A 88 -30.36 -5.88 -3.22
CA ASP A 88 -31.66 -5.41 -2.77
C ASP A 88 -31.77 -5.39 -1.23
N GLY A 89 -32.69 -4.58 -0.71
CA GLY A 89 -33.03 -4.54 0.68
C GLY A 89 -32.16 -3.60 1.54
N ARG A 90 -32.33 -3.72 2.88
CA ARG A 90 -31.59 -2.87 3.84
C ARG A 90 -30.14 -3.34 3.98
N LYS A 91 -29.20 -2.45 3.74
CA LYS A 91 -27.75 -2.70 3.83
C LYS A 91 -27.14 -1.93 5.01
N PRO A 92 -26.09 -2.50 5.68
CA PRO A 92 -25.33 -1.74 6.65
C PRO A 92 -24.55 -0.60 5.95
N HIS A 93 -24.43 0.53 6.64
CA HIS A 93 -23.61 1.66 6.19
C HIS A 93 -22.12 1.42 6.43
N ALA A 94 -21.78 0.67 7.47
CA ALA A 94 -20.42 0.28 7.82
C ALA A 94 -20.42 -1.04 8.58
N ILE A 95 -19.34 -1.81 8.40
CA ILE A 95 -19.08 -3.07 9.10
C ILE A 95 -17.69 -2.96 9.72
N ALA A 96 -17.58 -3.03 11.04
CA ALA A 96 -16.29 -3.07 11.72
C ALA A 96 -15.76 -4.51 11.76
N TYR A 97 -14.54 -4.71 11.25
CA TYR A 97 -13.83 -5.98 11.29
C TYR A 97 -12.60 -5.85 12.18
N PHE A 98 -12.65 -6.50 13.33
CA PHE A 98 -11.56 -6.49 14.32
C PHE A 98 -10.64 -7.68 14.08
N SER A 99 -9.35 -7.39 13.87
CA SER A 99 -8.30 -8.41 13.79
C SER A 99 -7.02 -7.87 14.44
N PRO A 100 -6.23 -8.71 15.15
CA PRO A 100 -4.93 -8.28 15.67
C PRO A 100 -3.91 -8.05 14.58
N GLU A 101 -4.11 -8.59 13.37
CA GLU A 101 -3.17 -8.55 12.25
C GLU A 101 -3.90 -8.31 10.93
N TYR A 102 -3.23 -7.58 9.99
CA TYR A 102 -3.68 -7.39 8.62
C TYR A 102 -2.50 -7.47 7.65
N GLY A 103 -2.42 -8.56 6.89
CA GLY A 103 -1.42 -8.77 5.84
C GLY A 103 -1.83 -8.18 4.51
N ILE A 104 -1.76 -6.84 4.36
CA ILE A 104 -2.19 -6.15 3.14
C ILE A 104 -1.02 -5.97 2.18
N ALA A 105 0.09 -5.40 2.66
CA ALA A 105 1.29 -5.13 1.88
C ALA A 105 2.54 -5.28 2.74
N GLN A 106 3.66 -5.61 2.11
CA GLN A 106 4.96 -5.68 2.79
C GLN A 106 5.41 -4.34 3.36
N ALA A 107 5.02 -3.24 2.70
CA ALA A 107 5.26 -1.87 3.16
C ALA A 107 4.56 -1.54 4.49
N LEU A 108 3.53 -2.31 4.87
CA LEU A 108 2.84 -2.18 6.16
C LEU A 108 2.95 -3.51 6.93
N PRO A 109 4.06 -3.75 7.66
CA PRO A 109 4.37 -5.04 8.28
C PRO A 109 3.61 -5.24 9.60
N GLN A 110 2.28 -5.27 9.55
CA GLN A 110 1.38 -5.45 10.69
C GLN A 110 0.77 -6.85 10.73
N TYR A 111 1.54 -7.86 10.34
CA TYR A 111 1.16 -9.27 10.34
C TYR A 111 2.37 -10.18 10.46
N SER A 112 2.16 -11.43 10.86
CA SER A 112 3.22 -12.43 10.97
C SER A 112 2.87 -13.76 10.31
N GLY A 113 1.62 -14.13 10.17
CA GLY A 113 1.21 -15.44 9.68
C GLY A 113 -0.13 -15.46 8.96
N GLY A 114 -0.70 -16.67 8.83
CA GLY A 114 -1.91 -16.92 8.06
C GLY A 114 -3.14 -16.15 8.53
N LEU A 115 -3.24 -15.82 9.82
CA LEU A 115 -4.33 -15.01 10.37
C LEU A 115 -4.35 -13.62 9.71
N GLY A 116 -3.18 -12.96 9.67
CA GLY A 116 -3.06 -11.63 9.06
C GLY A 116 -3.27 -11.67 7.54
N ILE A 117 -2.77 -12.70 6.87
CA ILE A 117 -2.99 -12.89 5.42
C ILE A 117 -4.47 -13.06 5.11
N LEU A 118 -5.20 -13.91 5.85
CA LEU A 118 -6.64 -14.06 5.69
C LEU A 118 -7.38 -12.73 5.89
N ALA A 119 -7.03 -11.99 6.96
CA ALA A 119 -7.65 -10.70 7.25
C ALA A 119 -7.38 -9.66 6.16
N GLY A 120 -6.15 -9.61 5.63
CA GLY A 120 -5.78 -8.73 4.52
C GLY A 120 -6.51 -9.08 3.23
N ASP A 121 -6.57 -10.36 2.85
CA ASP A 121 -7.29 -10.82 1.66
C ASP A 121 -8.80 -10.57 1.78
N HIS A 122 -9.36 -10.73 2.98
CA HIS A 122 -10.76 -10.39 3.23
C HIS A 122 -11.04 -8.90 3.02
N LEU A 123 -10.16 -8.00 3.48
CA LEU A 123 -10.29 -6.57 3.23
C LEU A 123 -10.18 -6.23 1.74
N LYS A 124 -9.20 -6.82 1.02
CA LYS A 124 -9.03 -6.61 -0.43
C LYS A 124 -10.27 -7.07 -1.22
N ALA A 125 -10.73 -8.29 -0.95
CA ALA A 125 -11.94 -8.83 -1.61
C ALA A 125 -13.19 -7.99 -1.29
N SER A 126 -13.35 -7.56 -0.03
CA SER A 126 -14.44 -6.68 0.38
C SER A 126 -14.39 -5.34 -0.33
N SER A 127 -13.19 -4.76 -0.49
CA SER A 127 -12.96 -3.53 -1.23
C SER A 127 -13.37 -3.70 -2.70
N ASP A 128 -12.94 -4.78 -3.34
CA ASP A 128 -13.29 -5.08 -4.75
C ASP A 128 -14.79 -5.31 -4.97
N LEU A 129 -15.49 -5.80 -3.96
CA LEU A 129 -16.94 -6.02 -3.98
C LEU A 129 -17.76 -4.80 -3.53
N GLY A 130 -17.11 -3.73 -3.07
CA GLY A 130 -17.76 -2.52 -2.56
C GLY A 130 -18.41 -2.68 -1.19
N VAL A 131 -18.04 -3.71 -0.42
CA VAL A 131 -18.56 -3.93 0.95
C VAL A 131 -17.98 -2.85 1.87
N PRO A 132 -18.80 -2.12 2.66
CA PRO A 132 -18.35 -1.01 3.50
C PRO A 132 -17.71 -1.53 4.80
N ILE A 133 -16.61 -2.28 4.66
CA ILE A 133 -15.87 -2.87 5.79
C ILE A 133 -14.75 -1.93 6.23
N ILE A 134 -14.59 -1.78 7.54
CA ILE A 134 -13.52 -1.02 8.18
C ILE A 134 -12.71 -1.99 9.04
N GLY A 135 -11.47 -2.23 8.66
CA GLY A 135 -10.53 -2.99 9.48
C GLY A 135 -10.10 -2.18 10.70
N VAL A 136 -10.24 -2.75 11.88
CA VAL A 136 -9.78 -2.16 13.15
C VAL A 136 -8.77 -3.10 13.78
N GLY A 137 -7.55 -2.62 13.99
CA GLY A 137 -6.44 -3.43 14.50
C GLY A 137 -5.53 -2.69 15.45
N LEU A 138 -4.47 -3.36 15.85
CA LEU A 138 -3.43 -2.80 16.70
C LEU A 138 -2.22 -2.42 15.83
N PHE A 139 -1.57 -1.31 16.15
CA PHE A 139 -0.29 -0.96 15.57
C PHE A 139 0.84 -1.46 16.46
N TYR A 140 1.61 -2.43 15.95
CA TYR A 140 2.75 -3.00 16.65
C TYR A 140 4.03 -2.22 16.29
N ARG A 141 4.50 -1.33 17.16
CA ARG A 141 5.80 -0.65 17.00
C ARG A 141 6.98 -1.61 17.11
N SER A 142 6.86 -2.62 17.96
CA SER A 142 7.84 -3.67 18.16
C SER A 142 7.12 -4.99 17.94
N GLY A 143 7.25 -5.51 16.73
CA GLY A 143 6.60 -6.74 16.32
C GLY A 143 7.59 -7.91 16.23
N TYR A 144 7.63 -8.56 15.07
CA TYR A 144 8.48 -9.70 14.81
C TYR A 144 9.96 -9.31 14.72
N PHE A 145 10.83 -10.17 15.21
CA PHE A 145 12.27 -10.04 15.02
C PHE A 145 12.70 -10.59 13.67
N ARG A 146 13.86 -10.14 13.20
CA ARG A 146 14.51 -10.66 12.01
C ARG A 146 15.63 -11.60 12.42
N GLN A 147 15.69 -12.76 11.81
CA GLN A 147 16.77 -13.74 11.99
C GLN A 147 17.72 -13.66 10.81
N SER A 148 19.01 -13.77 11.11
CA SER A 148 20.08 -13.92 10.12
C SER A 148 21.11 -14.91 10.66
N LEU A 149 22.00 -15.37 9.77
CA LEU A 149 23.17 -16.14 10.17
C LEU A 149 24.42 -15.27 10.06
N SER A 150 25.29 -15.34 11.07
CA SER A 150 26.64 -14.80 10.96
C SER A 150 27.50 -15.58 9.97
N ALA A 151 28.66 -15.06 9.59
CA ALA A 151 29.61 -15.77 8.74
C ALA A 151 30.06 -17.12 9.32
N ASP A 152 30.03 -17.25 10.66
CA ASP A 152 30.39 -18.49 11.39
C ASP A 152 29.18 -19.44 11.60
N GLY A 153 28.02 -19.12 11.00
CA GLY A 153 26.83 -19.95 11.06
C GLY A 153 25.99 -19.81 12.33
N TRP A 154 26.25 -18.80 13.17
CA TRP A 154 25.45 -18.55 14.38
C TRP A 154 24.24 -17.69 14.06
N GLN A 155 23.11 -18.03 14.69
CA GLN A 155 21.88 -17.24 14.62
C GLN A 155 22.10 -15.85 15.24
N GLN A 156 21.66 -14.84 14.50
CA GLN A 156 21.59 -13.46 14.95
C GLN A 156 20.14 -13.00 14.91
N GLU A 157 19.76 -12.10 15.82
CA GLU A 157 18.42 -11.58 15.96
C GLU A 157 18.45 -10.05 15.97
N THR A 158 17.55 -9.45 15.20
CA THR A 158 17.35 -8.00 15.19
C THR A 158 15.90 -7.70 15.49
N TYR A 159 15.64 -6.78 16.40
CA TYR A 159 14.31 -6.36 16.83
C TYR A 159 14.01 -4.96 16.27
N PRO A 160 13.47 -4.85 15.04
CA PRO A 160 13.17 -3.55 14.46
C PRO A 160 12.04 -2.85 15.22
N VAL A 161 12.19 -1.55 15.41
CA VAL A 161 11.12 -0.69 15.91
C VAL A 161 10.58 0.11 14.75
N LEU A 162 9.26 0.01 14.52
CA LEU A 162 8.60 0.72 13.44
C LEU A 162 8.31 2.17 13.84
N ASP A 163 8.67 3.10 12.96
CA ASP A 163 8.27 4.48 13.04
C ASP A 163 7.01 4.69 12.18
N PRO A 164 5.86 5.05 12.77
CA PRO A 164 4.64 5.25 11.99
C PRO A 164 4.76 6.37 10.96
N ASP A 165 5.61 7.38 11.19
CA ASP A 165 5.81 8.48 10.24
C ASP A 165 6.56 8.06 8.97
N GLY A 166 7.27 6.91 9.01
CA GLY A 166 7.94 6.31 7.86
C GLY A 166 7.12 5.24 7.14
N LEU A 167 5.85 5.03 7.50
CA LEU A 167 4.97 4.02 6.91
C LEU A 167 3.84 4.67 6.10
N PRO A 168 3.18 3.93 5.19
CA PRO A 168 2.02 4.42 4.45
C PRO A 168 0.78 4.54 5.36
N LEU A 169 0.88 5.40 6.36
CA LEU A 169 -0.13 5.66 7.38
C LEU A 169 -0.43 7.16 7.46
N THR A 170 -1.65 7.48 7.86
CA THR A 170 -2.06 8.86 8.12
C THR A 170 -2.57 8.99 9.55
N LEU A 171 -1.97 9.92 10.31
CA LEU A 171 -2.45 10.23 11.65
C LEU A 171 -3.81 10.95 11.57
N LEU A 172 -4.84 10.34 12.12
CA LEU A 172 -6.15 10.98 12.29
C LEU A 172 -6.15 11.79 13.60
N ARG A 173 -6.64 13.03 13.54
CA ARG A 173 -6.77 13.95 14.67
C ARG A 173 -8.22 14.19 15.00
#